data_5bee2336b99bfdbce197848a941e91f0
#
_entry.id   5bee2336b99bfdbce197848a941e91f0
#
_cell.length_a   1.000
_cell.length_b   1.000
_cell.length_c   1.000
_cell.angle_alpha   90.00
_cell.angle_beta   90.00
_cell.angle_gamma   90.00
#
_symmetry.space_group_name_H-M   'P 1'
#
loop_
_entity.id
_entity.type
_entity.pdbx_description
1 polymer ?
#
loop_
_entity_poly.entity_id
_entity_poly.type
_entity_poly.pdbx_seq_one_letter_code
_entity_poly.pdbx_strand_id
1 'polypeptide(L)' 'MCAIHGIIDVKPELMMKMVKAAHHRGPDGNGIFEDDYITLGHNLLSIVGEVKDSKQPYHYEDCILV' A
#
# COMPACT_ATOMS: atom_id res chain seq x y z
N MET A 1 -4.94 -1.01 -12.56
CA MET A 1 -5.81 -1.48 -11.45
C MET A 1 -5.00 -1.55 -10.17
N CYS A 2 -5.50 -0.94 -9.11
CA CYS A 2 -4.80 -0.93 -7.83
C CYS A 2 -4.72 -2.33 -7.20
N ALA A 3 -3.81 -2.50 -6.25
CA ALA A 3 -3.69 -3.73 -5.49
C ALA A 3 -3.46 -3.39 -4.01
N ILE A 4 -4.03 -4.18 -3.13
CA ILE A 4 -3.83 -4.05 -1.68
C ILE A 4 -3.23 -5.34 -1.15
N HIS A 5 -2.42 -5.21 -0.09
CA HIS A 5 -1.71 -6.33 0.51
C HIS A 5 -1.80 -6.25 2.03
N GLY A 6 -1.83 -7.40 2.68
CA GLY A 6 -1.82 -7.45 4.14
C GLY A 6 -1.07 -8.67 4.63
N ILE A 7 -0.33 -8.49 5.71
CA ILE A 7 0.37 -9.57 6.41
C ILE A 7 0.08 -9.40 7.90
N ILE A 8 -0.41 -10.47 8.53
CA ILE A 8 -0.67 -10.45 9.98
C ILE A 8 0.63 -10.79 10.70
N ASP A 9 1.60 -9.92 10.54
CA ASP A 9 2.93 -9.97 11.16
C ASP A 9 3.69 -8.71 10.71
N VAL A 10 4.81 -8.44 11.33
CA VAL A 10 5.66 -7.31 10.95
C VAL A 10 6.74 -7.82 10.01
N LYS A 11 6.47 -7.74 8.71
CA LYS A 11 7.37 -8.26 7.67
C LYS A 11 7.51 -7.27 6.51
N PRO A 12 8.19 -6.13 6.74
CA PRO A 12 8.30 -5.09 5.70
C PRO A 12 9.06 -5.59 4.47
N GLU A 13 10.06 -6.45 4.63
CA GLU A 13 10.82 -6.97 3.49
C GLU A 13 9.96 -7.86 2.60
N LEU A 14 9.12 -8.71 3.20
CA LEU A 14 8.18 -9.52 2.44
C LEU A 14 7.15 -8.64 1.74
N MET A 15 6.66 -7.60 2.43
CA MET A 15 5.71 -6.66 1.85
C MET A 15 6.32 -5.95 0.64
N MET A 16 7.58 -5.56 0.68
CA MET A 16 8.26 -4.96 -0.47
C MET A 16 8.27 -5.90 -1.67
N LYS A 17 8.48 -7.19 -1.45
CA LYS A 17 8.42 -8.18 -2.52
C LYS A 17 7.02 -8.29 -3.11
N MET A 18 5.99 -8.26 -2.26
CA MET A 18 4.60 -8.31 -2.70
C MET A 18 4.25 -7.08 -3.54
N VAL A 19 4.65 -5.90 -3.08
CA VAL A 19 4.42 -4.64 -3.79
C VAL A 19 5.11 -4.66 -5.15
N LYS A 20 6.36 -5.12 -5.22
CA LYS A 20 7.08 -5.22 -6.48
C LYS A 20 6.44 -6.22 -7.43
N ALA A 21 5.96 -7.35 -6.92
CA ALA A 21 5.29 -8.36 -7.74
C ALA A 21 3.99 -7.83 -8.36
N ALA A 22 3.32 -6.91 -7.68
CA ALA A 22 2.06 -6.31 -8.14
C ALA A 22 2.24 -4.97 -8.85
N HIS A 23 3.48 -4.58 -9.20
CA HIS A 23 3.77 -3.30 -9.84
C HIS A 23 2.96 -3.09 -11.13
N HIS A 24 2.74 -4.15 -11.89
CA HIS A 24 1.97 -4.07 -13.14
C HIS A 24 0.51 -3.65 -12.92
N ARG A 25 -0.02 -3.80 -11.71
CA ARG A 25 -1.40 -3.42 -11.37
C ARG A 25 -1.50 -1.96 -10.92
N GLY A 26 -0.41 -1.41 -10.39
CA GLY A 26 -0.41 -0.05 -9.89
C GLY A 26 0.99 0.56 -9.97
N PRO A 27 1.44 0.97 -11.16
CA PRO A 27 2.81 1.49 -11.34
C PRO A 27 2.97 2.94 -10.94
N ASP A 28 1.87 3.65 -10.63
CA ASP A 28 1.91 5.10 -10.37
C ASP A 28 2.38 5.45 -8.96
N GLY A 29 2.37 4.48 -8.06
CA GLY A 29 2.84 4.69 -6.69
C GLY A 29 2.64 3.46 -5.84
N ASN A 30 3.25 3.47 -4.66
CA ASN A 30 3.06 2.43 -3.68
C ASN A 30 3.21 3.02 -2.28
N GLY A 31 2.75 2.28 -1.28
CA GLY A 31 2.89 2.67 0.10
C GLY A 31 2.87 1.45 0.99
N ILE A 32 3.58 1.54 2.11
CA ILE A 32 3.67 0.47 3.10
C ILE A 32 3.46 1.08 4.48
N PHE A 33 2.64 0.43 5.29
CA PHE A 33 2.45 0.74 6.69
C PHE A 33 2.77 -0.48 7.52
N GLU A 34 3.45 -0.29 8.65
CA GLU A 34 3.67 -1.36 9.62
C GLU A 34 3.45 -0.86 11.02
N ASP A 35 2.96 -1.73 11.90
CA ASP A 35 2.92 -1.49 13.32
C ASP A 35 3.47 -2.73 14.05
N ASP A 36 3.13 -2.91 15.33
CA ASP A 36 3.66 -4.04 16.11
C ASP A 36 3.02 -5.39 15.74
N TYR A 37 1.98 -5.39 14.92
CA TYR A 37 1.14 -6.57 14.67
C TYR A 37 0.93 -6.89 13.21
N ILE A 38 0.89 -5.89 12.33
CA ILE A 38 0.54 -6.10 10.92
C ILE A 38 1.40 -5.25 10.00
N THR A 39 1.45 -5.66 8.74
CA THR A 39 2.04 -4.90 7.65
C THR A 39 1.01 -4.76 6.54
N LEU A 40 0.78 -3.55 6.07
CA LEU A 40 -0.15 -3.25 4.99
C LEU A 40 0.59 -2.62 3.82
N GLY A 41 0.14 -2.90 2.62
CA GLY A 41 0.74 -2.34 1.41
C GLY A 41 -0.27 -2.02 0.34
N HIS A 42 0.10 -1.15 -0.58
CA HIS A 42 -0.77 -0.69 -1.65
C HIS A 42 0.03 -0.35 -2.91
N ASN A 43 -0.50 -0.77 -4.05
CA ASN A 43 -0.04 -0.32 -5.36
C ASN A 43 -1.12 0.56 -5.98
N LEU A 44 -0.73 1.72 -6.49
CA LEU A 44 -1.65 2.72 -7.01
C LEU A 44 -1.59 2.81 -8.53
N LEU A 45 -2.76 2.71 -9.16
CA LEU A 45 -2.96 3.11 -10.55
C LEU A 45 -3.85 4.34 -10.55
N SER A 46 -3.29 5.49 -10.92
CA SER A 46 -4.01 6.75 -10.93
C SER A 46 -4.74 6.90 -12.26
N ILE A 47 -6.07 6.79 -12.21
CA ILE A 47 -6.92 6.99 -13.40
C ILE A 47 -7.48 8.40 -13.40
N VAL A 48 -7.88 8.89 -12.22
CA VAL A 48 -8.46 10.24 -12.03
C VAL A 48 -7.78 10.88 -10.82
N GLY A 49 -7.45 12.16 -10.94
CA GLY A 49 -6.80 12.90 -9.87
C GLY A 49 -5.29 12.77 -9.90
N GLU A 50 -4.63 13.40 -8.96
CA GLU A 50 -3.18 13.38 -8.85
C GLU A 50 -2.72 12.27 -7.90
N VAL A 51 -1.56 11.70 -8.22
CA VAL A 51 -0.97 10.60 -7.41
C VAL A 51 -0.80 11.02 -5.95
N LYS A 52 -0.35 12.24 -5.69
CA LYS A 52 -0.12 12.73 -4.32
C LYS A 52 -1.40 12.77 -3.48
N ASP A 53 -2.57 12.94 -4.12
CA ASP A 53 -3.85 13.03 -3.43
C ASP A 53 -4.48 11.65 -3.21
N SER A 54 -3.93 10.62 -3.84
CA SER A 54 -4.49 9.27 -3.83
C SER A 54 -3.58 8.26 -3.11
N LYS A 55 -2.52 8.73 -2.46
CA LYS A 55 -1.58 7.83 -1.82
C LYS A 55 -2.19 7.10 -0.63
N GLN A 56 -1.86 5.84 -0.53
CA GLN A 56 -2.25 4.95 0.56
C GLN A 56 -1.01 4.24 1.10
N PRO A 57 -0.97 3.80 2.36
CA PRO A 57 -2.08 3.84 3.35
C PRO A 57 -2.44 5.26 3.77
N TYR A 58 -3.72 5.48 3.98
CA TYR A 58 -4.25 6.77 4.43
C TYR A 58 -4.52 6.73 5.94
N HIS A 59 -4.00 7.73 6.64
CA HIS A 59 -4.14 7.83 8.09
C HIS A 59 -5.27 8.78 8.44
N TYR A 60 -6.25 8.30 9.22
CA TYR A 60 -7.32 9.13 9.73
C TYR A 60 -7.60 8.74 11.18
N GLU A 61 -7.30 9.65 12.10
CA GLU A 61 -7.43 9.41 13.55
C GLU A 61 -6.70 8.11 13.93
N ASP A 62 -7.42 7.12 14.49
CA ASP A 62 -6.85 5.82 14.87
C ASP A 62 -6.94 4.77 13.78
N CYS A 63 -7.39 5.15 12.57
CA CYS A 63 -7.62 4.23 11.47
C CYS A 63 -6.55 4.35 10.40
N ILE A 64 -6.19 3.21 9.82
CA ILE A 64 -5.30 3.14 8.66
C ILE A 64 -6.07 2.45 7.55
N LEU A 65 -6.17 3.11 6.40
CA LEU A 65 -6.89 2.61 5.23
C LEU A 65 -5.92 2.31 4.08
N VAL A 66 -6.08 1.15 3.49
CA VAL A 66 -5.32 0.79 2.28
C VAL A 66 -6.22 0.63 1.07
#